data_d07162a7baf44c99c1f9a4db3f55e063
#
_entry.id   d07162a7baf44c99c1f9a4db3f55e063
#
_cell.length_a   1.000
_cell.length_b   1.000
_cell.length_c   1.000
_cell.angle_alpha   90.00
_cell.angle_beta   90.00
_cell.angle_gamma   90.00
#
_symmetry.space_group_name_H-M   'P 1'
#
loop_
_entity.id
_entity.type
_entity.pdbx_description
1 polymer ?
#
loop_
_entity_poly.entity_id
_entity_poly.type
_entity_poly.pdbx_seq_one_letter_code
_entity_poly.pdbx_strand_id
1 'polypeptide(L)'
;MSDLPSIILISPSSKKSGEIEMLSRFFDAGLMRYHLRKPDWTADELSEFLDQVPEQHLPKIVVHRCPSLLNDFPLAGYHHRSTESLLDVEGSCSRSLHLISELKNLESSLDYAFFGPVYHSISKKGYTPKISLSEIFAFFNSGKLNELVKVPKIYALGGIRRKKLKKLADIGFYGVALLGSVWGSRDPLHSLNEFLKMDIEFLLNNRLQFQENATIQT
;
A
#
# COMPACT_ATOMS: atom_id res chain seq x y z
N MET A 1 -7.93 7.48 14.64
CA MET A 1 -7.51 6.89 13.34
C MET A 1 -7.03 5.48 13.64
N SER A 2 -7.59 4.45 12.99
CA SER A 2 -7.08 3.08 13.12
C SER A 2 -5.65 3.03 12.56
N ASP A 3 -4.75 2.32 13.25
CA ASP A 3 -3.37 2.13 12.78
C ASP A 3 -3.39 1.53 11.37
N LEU A 4 -2.61 2.13 10.45
CA LEU A 4 -2.46 1.62 9.09
C LEU A 4 -1.78 0.24 9.13
N PRO A 5 -2.29 -0.79 8.42
CA PRO A 5 -1.69 -2.12 8.42
C PRO A 5 -0.35 -2.11 7.66
N SER A 6 0.60 -2.98 7.99
CA SER A 6 1.85 -3.08 7.26
C SER A 6 1.74 -3.85 5.93
N ILE A 7 0.65 -4.60 5.74
CA ILE A 7 0.34 -5.31 4.49
C ILE A 7 -0.88 -4.67 3.81
N ILE A 8 -0.67 -4.20 2.59
CA ILE A 8 -1.74 -3.73 1.70
C ILE A 8 -1.77 -4.65 0.47
N LEU A 9 -2.97 -5.05 0.04
CA LEU A 9 -3.15 -5.79 -1.20
C LEU A 9 -3.80 -4.91 -2.26
N ILE A 10 -3.23 -4.92 -3.47
CA ILE A 10 -3.77 -4.21 -4.63
C ILE A 10 -4.50 -5.21 -5.53
N SER A 11 -5.65 -4.84 -6.08
CA SER A 11 -6.44 -5.65 -7.01
C SER A 11 -5.68 -5.97 -8.31
N PRO A 12 -6.02 -7.05 -9.00
CA PRO A 12 -5.68 -7.21 -10.41
C PRO A 12 -6.18 -6.02 -11.22
N SER A 13 -5.44 -5.61 -12.25
CA SER A 13 -5.82 -4.45 -13.10
C SER A 13 -7.02 -4.74 -14.01
N SER A 14 -7.23 -6.00 -14.40
CA SER A 14 -8.36 -6.46 -15.19
C SER A 14 -9.36 -7.24 -14.33
N LYS A 15 -10.55 -7.49 -14.87
CA LYS A 15 -11.55 -8.36 -14.23
C LYS A 15 -10.97 -9.76 -14.06
N LYS A 16 -11.13 -10.32 -12.87
CA LYS A 16 -10.67 -11.67 -12.54
C LYS A 16 -11.89 -12.48 -12.02
N SER A 17 -12.13 -13.63 -12.61
CA SER A 17 -13.19 -14.53 -12.12
C SER A 17 -12.96 -14.92 -10.66
N GLY A 18 -13.99 -14.89 -9.83
CA GLY A 18 -13.93 -15.20 -8.40
C GLY A 18 -13.18 -14.17 -7.56
N GLU A 19 -12.94 -12.95 -8.08
CA GLU A 19 -12.18 -11.91 -7.34
C GLU A 19 -12.91 -11.51 -6.06
N ILE A 20 -14.23 -11.31 -6.09
CA ILE A 20 -15.03 -10.90 -4.92
C ILE A 20 -15.05 -11.98 -3.84
N GLU A 21 -15.27 -13.24 -4.25
CA GLU A 21 -15.23 -14.36 -3.31
C GLU A 21 -13.84 -14.47 -2.66
N MET A 22 -12.77 -14.38 -3.47
CA MET A 22 -11.41 -14.42 -2.96
C MET A 22 -11.11 -13.21 -2.06
N LEU A 23 -11.64 -12.04 -2.38
CA LEU A 23 -11.49 -10.81 -1.56
C LEU A 23 -12.12 -11.00 -0.18
N SER A 24 -13.33 -11.57 -0.10
CA SER A 24 -13.98 -11.90 1.18
C SER A 24 -13.10 -12.84 2.01
N ARG A 25 -12.58 -13.91 1.41
CA ARG A 25 -11.63 -14.83 2.07
C ARG A 25 -10.35 -14.17 2.54
N PHE A 26 -9.85 -13.16 1.82
CA PHE A 26 -8.69 -12.38 2.24
C PHE A 26 -9.00 -11.53 3.48
N PHE A 27 -10.18 -10.90 3.53
CA PHE A 27 -10.60 -10.14 4.70
C PHE A 27 -10.84 -11.03 5.93
N ASP A 28 -11.42 -12.22 5.73
CA ASP A 28 -11.60 -13.23 6.79
C ASP A 28 -10.25 -13.76 7.31
N ALA A 29 -9.24 -13.82 6.44
CA ALA A 29 -7.88 -14.20 6.79
C ALA A 29 -7.10 -13.09 7.53
N GLY A 30 -7.67 -11.89 7.69
CA GLY A 30 -7.07 -10.78 8.42
C GLY A 30 -6.50 -9.66 7.56
N LEU A 31 -6.75 -9.62 6.24
CA LEU A 31 -6.38 -8.47 5.42
C LEU A 31 -7.14 -7.23 5.90
N MET A 32 -6.43 -6.14 6.21
CA MET A 32 -7.02 -4.91 6.74
C MET A 32 -7.12 -3.77 5.71
N ARG A 33 -6.48 -3.91 4.55
CA ARG A 33 -6.50 -2.86 3.52
C ARG A 33 -6.38 -3.46 2.12
N TYR A 34 -7.34 -3.10 1.26
CA TYR A 34 -7.38 -3.50 -0.14
C TYR A 34 -7.49 -2.26 -1.04
N HIS A 35 -6.64 -2.16 -2.06
CA HIS A 35 -6.69 -1.08 -3.04
C HIS A 35 -7.37 -1.58 -4.32
N LEU A 36 -8.60 -1.13 -4.56
CA LEU A 36 -9.34 -1.41 -5.77
C LEU A 36 -8.81 -0.54 -6.91
N ARG A 37 -7.93 -1.14 -7.72
CA ARG A 37 -7.27 -0.47 -8.86
C ARG A 37 -7.65 -1.15 -10.17
N LYS A 38 -8.61 -0.58 -10.88
CA LYS A 38 -9.12 -1.02 -12.17
C LYS A 38 -8.95 0.15 -13.17
N PRO A 39 -7.79 0.26 -13.85
CA PRO A 39 -7.44 1.46 -14.63
C PRO A 39 -8.38 1.73 -15.81
N ASP A 40 -9.00 0.68 -16.35
CA ASP A 40 -9.83 0.75 -17.55
C ASP A 40 -11.34 0.68 -17.25
N TRP A 41 -11.72 0.58 -15.96
CA TRP A 41 -13.13 0.50 -15.55
C TRP A 41 -13.76 1.88 -15.43
N THR A 42 -15.05 1.95 -15.76
CA THR A 42 -15.92 3.11 -15.53
C THR A 42 -16.33 3.22 -14.04
N ALA A 43 -16.99 4.32 -13.68
CA ALA A 43 -17.56 4.48 -12.34
C ALA A 43 -18.64 3.42 -12.06
N ASP A 44 -19.50 3.15 -13.06
CA ASP A 44 -20.58 2.17 -12.95
C ASP A 44 -20.03 0.76 -12.71
N GLU A 45 -18.99 0.33 -13.45
CA GLU A 45 -18.34 -0.97 -13.25
C GLU A 45 -17.68 -1.10 -11.87
N LEU A 46 -17.13 0.01 -11.34
CA LEU A 46 -16.59 0.04 -9.98
C LEU A 46 -17.71 -0.04 -8.93
N SER A 47 -18.82 0.68 -9.15
CA SER A 47 -20.01 0.63 -8.29
C SER A 47 -20.60 -0.79 -8.26
N GLU A 48 -20.83 -1.40 -9.42
CA GLU A 48 -21.32 -2.79 -9.51
C GLU A 48 -20.41 -3.81 -8.81
N PHE A 49 -19.10 -3.57 -8.82
CA PHE A 49 -18.16 -4.40 -8.06
C PHE A 49 -18.32 -4.19 -6.56
N LEU A 50 -18.44 -2.94 -6.10
CA LEU A 50 -18.57 -2.59 -4.68
C LEU A 50 -19.91 -3.06 -4.10
N ASP A 51 -21.00 -3.03 -4.86
CA ASP A 51 -22.32 -3.54 -4.48
C ASP A 51 -22.31 -5.06 -4.18
N GLN A 52 -21.40 -5.81 -4.79
CA GLN A 52 -21.24 -7.24 -4.54
C GLN A 52 -20.34 -7.55 -3.34
N VAL A 53 -19.61 -6.56 -2.80
CA VAL A 53 -18.75 -6.76 -1.63
C VAL A 53 -19.61 -6.68 -0.35
N PRO A 54 -19.48 -7.64 0.59
CA PRO A 54 -20.16 -7.55 1.88
C PRO A 54 -19.88 -6.20 2.59
N GLU A 55 -20.93 -5.54 3.09
CA GLU A 55 -20.87 -4.20 3.64
C GLU A 55 -19.79 -4.03 4.72
N GLN A 56 -19.61 -5.03 5.59
CA GLN A 56 -18.58 -5.03 6.63
C GLN A 56 -17.13 -4.95 6.10
N HIS A 57 -16.93 -5.19 4.81
CA HIS A 57 -15.60 -5.14 4.16
C HIS A 57 -15.32 -3.82 3.43
N LEU A 58 -16.36 -3.06 3.08
CA LEU A 58 -16.21 -1.78 2.39
C LEU A 58 -15.27 -0.80 3.10
N PRO A 59 -15.30 -0.67 4.46
CA PRO A 59 -14.37 0.21 5.19
C PRO A 59 -12.90 -0.21 5.14
N LYS A 60 -12.57 -1.32 4.47
CA LYS A 60 -11.19 -1.78 4.23
C LYS A 60 -10.71 -1.49 2.80
N ILE A 61 -11.57 -0.95 1.93
CA ILE A 61 -11.29 -0.71 0.52
C ILE A 61 -10.93 0.75 0.26
N VAL A 62 -9.84 0.96 -0.48
CA VAL A 62 -9.41 2.26 -1.01
C VAL A 62 -9.55 2.22 -2.54
N VAL A 63 -10.17 3.22 -3.13
CA VAL A 63 -10.33 3.32 -4.58
C VAL A 63 -9.25 4.20 -5.21
N HIS A 64 -8.86 3.87 -6.46
CA HIS A 64 -7.84 4.60 -7.22
C HIS A 64 -8.41 5.51 -8.29
N ARG A 65 -9.73 5.54 -8.47
CA ARG A 65 -10.46 6.33 -9.46
C ARG A 65 -11.86 6.63 -8.94
N CYS A 66 -12.51 7.60 -9.59
CA CYS A 66 -13.88 7.94 -9.29
C CYS A 66 -14.07 8.29 -7.78
N PRO A 67 -13.47 9.39 -7.30
CA PRO A 67 -13.56 9.77 -5.89
C PRO A 67 -15.01 9.98 -5.42
N SER A 68 -15.96 10.21 -6.34
CA SER A 68 -17.40 10.27 -6.03
C SER A 68 -17.95 9.00 -5.37
N LEU A 69 -17.33 7.84 -5.59
CA LEU A 69 -17.71 6.59 -4.92
C LEU A 69 -17.61 6.64 -3.39
N LEU A 70 -16.81 7.57 -2.84
CA LEU A 70 -16.74 7.80 -1.40
C LEU A 70 -18.04 8.39 -0.82
N ASN A 71 -18.87 9.02 -1.65
CA ASN A 71 -20.17 9.52 -1.23
C ASN A 71 -21.23 8.40 -1.16
N ASP A 72 -21.04 7.35 -1.97
CA ASP A 72 -22.03 6.28 -2.14
C ASP A 72 -21.70 5.05 -1.30
N PHE A 73 -20.42 4.85 -0.94
CA PHE A 73 -19.93 3.68 -0.21
C PHE A 73 -19.04 4.09 0.96
N PRO A 74 -19.13 3.40 2.13
CA PRO A 74 -18.30 3.67 3.30
C PRO A 74 -16.87 3.14 3.10
N LEU A 75 -16.13 3.71 2.14
CA LEU A 75 -14.80 3.26 1.77
C LEU A 75 -13.72 3.81 2.71
N ALA A 76 -12.56 3.15 2.72
CA ALA A 76 -11.43 3.53 3.56
C ALA A 76 -10.71 4.80 3.08
N GLY A 77 -10.91 5.25 1.85
CA GLY A 77 -10.30 6.46 1.29
C GLY A 77 -9.96 6.37 -0.19
N TYR A 78 -9.11 7.28 -0.64
CA TYR A 78 -8.75 7.48 -2.04
C TYR A 78 -7.24 7.45 -2.28
N HIS A 79 -6.84 6.80 -3.38
CA HIS A 79 -5.44 6.75 -3.81
C HIS A 79 -5.20 7.58 -5.07
N HIS A 80 -4.48 8.69 -4.92
CA HIS A 80 -4.16 9.63 -5.99
C HIS A 80 -3.07 9.11 -6.93
N ARG A 81 -3.13 9.53 -8.19
CA ARG A 81 -2.02 9.35 -9.14
C ARG A 81 -0.86 10.28 -8.76
N SER A 82 0.35 9.93 -9.17
CA SER A 82 1.54 10.76 -8.89
C SER A 82 1.45 12.21 -9.39
N THR A 83 0.69 12.45 -10.47
CA THR A 83 0.52 13.77 -11.11
C THR A 83 -0.80 14.47 -10.76
N GLU A 84 -1.66 13.83 -9.96
CA GLU A 84 -2.96 14.37 -9.58
C GLU A 84 -2.81 15.30 -8.38
N SER A 85 -3.50 16.45 -8.37
CA SER A 85 -3.61 17.28 -7.18
C SER A 85 -4.34 16.51 -6.08
N LEU A 86 -3.93 16.69 -4.83
CA LEU A 86 -4.64 16.05 -3.71
C LEU A 86 -6.04 16.64 -3.59
N LEU A 87 -7.02 15.76 -3.50
CA LEU A 87 -8.41 16.10 -3.23
C LEU A 87 -8.63 16.01 -1.72
N ASP A 88 -9.46 16.91 -1.21
CA ASP A 88 -10.01 16.77 0.13
C ASP A 88 -11.13 15.72 0.09
N VAL A 89 -10.86 14.56 0.65
CA VAL A 89 -11.76 13.39 0.61
C VAL A 89 -11.93 12.81 2.00
N GLU A 90 -13.09 12.21 2.24
CA GLU A 90 -13.27 11.41 3.46
C GLU A 90 -12.35 10.18 3.45
N GLY A 91 -11.86 9.83 4.64
CA GLY A 91 -10.99 8.67 4.85
C GLY A 91 -9.50 8.94 4.57
N SER A 92 -8.78 7.89 4.23
CA SER A 92 -7.33 7.98 4.05
C SER A 92 -6.95 8.52 2.67
N CYS A 93 -5.98 9.43 2.65
CA CYS A 93 -5.40 10.00 1.45
C CYS A 93 -4.03 9.37 1.16
N SER A 94 -3.83 8.83 -0.03
CA SER A 94 -2.58 8.18 -0.40
C SER A 94 -2.18 8.44 -1.86
N ARG A 95 -0.90 8.20 -2.19
CA ARG A 95 -0.32 8.45 -3.52
C ARG A 95 0.76 7.42 -3.88
N SER A 96 0.97 7.19 -5.17
CA SER A 96 2.14 6.45 -5.67
C SER A 96 3.28 7.40 -6.01
N LEU A 97 4.51 7.03 -5.63
CA LEU A 97 5.75 7.77 -5.85
C LEU A 97 6.78 6.87 -6.52
N HIS A 98 7.64 7.46 -7.37
CA HIS A 98 8.60 6.72 -8.19
C HIS A 98 10.02 7.28 -8.13
N LEU A 99 10.21 8.49 -7.60
CA LEU A 99 11.48 9.22 -7.58
C LEU A 99 11.78 9.75 -6.17
N ILE A 100 13.07 9.87 -5.83
CA ILE A 100 13.51 10.50 -4.57
C ILE A 100 13.06 11.97 -4.48
N SER A 101 12.98 12.67 -5.61
CA SER A 101 12.47 14.05 -5.63
C SER A 101 11.02 14.15 -5.18
N GLU A 102 10.18 13.14 -5.45
CA GLU A 102 8.81 13.11 -4.98
C GLU A 102 8.73 12.84 -3.47
N LEU A 103 9.65 12.04 -2.91
CA LEU A 103 9.78 11.87 -1.46
C LEU A 103 10.23 13.14 -0.73
N LYS A 104 11.02 13.99 -1.39
CA LYS A 104 11.44 15.30 -0.83
C LYS A 104 10.30 16.31 -0.77
N ASN A 105 9.30 16.15 -1.62
CA ASN A 105 8.16 17.07 -1.78
C ASN A 105 6.85 16.41 -1.31
N LEU A 106 6.92 15.55 -0.27
CA LEU A 106 5.75 14.93 0.31
C LEU A 106 4.84 15.96 0.95
N GLU A 107 3.54 15.82 0.67
CA GLU A 107 2.51 16.66 1.26
C GLU A 107 2.07 16.09 2.61
N SER A 108 1.97 16.94 3.63
CA SER A 108 1.60 16.56 4.99
C SER A 108 0.14 16.06 5.13
N SER A 109 -0.69 16.30 4.12
CA SER A 109 -2.07 15.79 4.02
C SER A 109 -2.14 14.31 3.63
N LEU A 110 -1.05 13.71 3.13
CA LEU A 110 -0.99 12.28 2.89
C LEU A 110 -0.94 11.49 4.20
N ASP A 111 -1.70 10.39 4.27
CA ASP A 111 -1.58 9.41 5.35
C ASP A 111 -0.47 8.40 5.03
N TYR A 112 -0.37 8.00 3.77
CA TYR A 112 0.67 7.09 3.29
C TYR A 112 0.96 7.25 1.80
N ALA A 113 2.09 6.70 1.38
CA ALA A 113 2.47 6.65 -0.02
C ALA A 113 3.04 5.27 -0.39
N PHE A 114 2.82 4.85 -1.64
CA PHE A 114 3.52 3.72 -2.24
C PHE A 114 4.77 4.23 -2.93
N PHE A 115 5.92 3.66 -2.63
CA PHE A 115 7.16 3.96 -3.33
C PHE A 115 7.64 2.74 -4.12
N GLY A 116 7.84 2.90 -5.42
CA GLY A 116 8.30 1.80 -6.25
C GLY A 116 8.30 2.03 -7.76
N PRO A 117 8.76 1.02 -8.50
CA PRO A 117 9.03 -0.34 -8.04
C PRO A 117 10.38 -0.45 -7.29
N VAL A 118 10.39 -1.15 -6.14
CA VAL A 118 11.63 -1.39 -5.38
C VAL A 118 12.41 -2.64 -5.84
N TYR A 119 11.74 -3.54 -6.56
CA TYR A 119 12.32 -4.72 -7.23
C TYR A 119 11.72 -4.87 -8.63
N HIS A 120 12.34 -5.71 -9.46
CA HIS A 120 11.76 -6.09 -10.76
C HIS A 120 10.33 -6.58 -10.60
N SER A 121 9.40 -6.04 -11.40
CA SER A 121 7.99 -6.40 -11.31
C SER A 121 7.76 -7.89 -11.58
N ILE A 122 6.89 -8.51 -10.78
CA ILE A 122 6.44 -9.88 -10.99
C ILE A 122 5.33 -9.92 -12.06
N SER A 123 4.49 -8.89 -12.11
CA SER A 123 3.29 -8.84 -12.96
C SER A 123 3.48 -8.07 -14.28
N LYS A 124 4.48 -7.19 -14.37
CA LYS A 124 4.74 -6.37 -15.57
C LYS A 124 6.14 -6.64 -16.08
N LYS A 125 6.27 -7.28 -17.24
CA LYS A 125 7.58 -7.50 -17.90
C LYS A 125 8.26 -6.16 -18.19
N GLY A 126 9.57 -6.06 -17.90
CA GLY A 126 10.38 -4.87 -18.17
C GLY A 126 10.21 -3.72 -17.21
N TYR A 127 9.31 -3.81 -16.22
CA TYR A 127 9.17 -2.75 -15.21
C TYR A 127 10.20 -2.95 -14.10
N THR A 128 11.25 -2.13 -14.14
CA THR A 128 12.44 -2.23 -13.28
C THR A 128 12.56 -1.05 -12.33
N PRO A 129 13.21 -1.20 -11.17
CA PRO A 129 13.53 -0.08 -10.30
C PRO A 129 14.37 0.97 -11.03
N LYS A 130 14.01 2.24 -10.88
CA LYS A 130 14.83 3.38 -11.33
C LYS A 130 15.76 3.87 -10.23
N ILE A 131 15.45 3.54 -8.98
CA ILE A 131 16.16 3.97 -7.78
C ILE A 131 16.63 2.70 -7.05
N SER A 132 17.86 2.69 -6.63
CA SER A 132 18.43 1.57 -5.85
C SER A 132 17.95 1.58 -4.41
N LEU A 133 17.93 0.42 -3.75
CA LEU A 133 17.60 0.33 -2.33
C LEU A 133 18.58 1.10 -1.44
N SER A 134 19.85 1.23 -1.85
CA SER A 134 20.85 2.02 -1.13
C SER A 134 20.55 3.52 -1.17
N GLU A 135 20.07 4.04 -2.30
CA GLU A 135 19.66 5.44 -2.41
C GLU A 135 18.42 5.72 -1.55
N ILE A 136 17.44 4.78 -1.51
CA ILE A 136 16.26 4.90 -0.66
C ILE A 136 16.67 4.89 0.81
N PHE A 137 17.53 3.96 1.22
CA PHE A 137 18.07 3.88 2.57
C PHE A 137 18.79 5.17 2.98
N ALA A 138 19.67 5.68 2.13
CA ALA A 138 20.36 6.93 2.36
C ALA A 138 19.40 8.12 2.52
N PHE A 139 18.33 8.15 1.74
CA PHE A 139 17.30 9.19 1.86
C PHE A 139 16.52 9.08 3.18
N PHE A 140 16.06 7.90 3.57
CA PHE A 140 15.33 7.72 4.83
C PHE A 140 16.17 8.08 6.06
N ASN A 141 17.48 7.82 6.01
CA ASN A 141 18.41 8.17 7.10
C ASN A 141 18.99 9.61 7.01
N SER A 142 18.59 10.39 6.01
CA SER A 142 19.09 11.78 5.85
C SER A 142 18.45 12.80 6.79
N GLY A 143 17.45 12.40 7.58
CA GLY A 143 16.66 13.29 8.44
C GLY A 143 15.64 14.18 7.72
N LYS A 144 15.64 14.20 6.37
CA LYS A 144 14.76 15.08 5.58
C LYS A 144 13.27 14.82 5.77
N LEU A 145 12.87 13.60 6.10
CA LEU A 145 11.48 13.30 6.42
C LEU A 145 11.06 13.88 7.77
N ASN A 146 11.99 14.08 8.70
CA ASN A 146 11.70 14.62 10.03
C ASN A 146 11.36 16.12 9.98
N GLU A 147 11.66 16.81 8.87
CA GLU A 147 11.28 18.20 8.65
C GLU A 147 9.77 18.37 8.37
N LEU A 148 9.06 17.29 8.06
CA LEU A 148 7.62 17.30 7.81
C LEU A 148 6.85 17.34 9.12
N VAL A 149 5.78 18.16 9.17
CA VAL A 149 4.85 18.25 10.32
C VAL A 149 4.19 16.89 10.58
N LYS A 150 3.89 16.14 9.51
CA LYS A 150 3.39 14.75 9.55
C LYS A 150 4.12 13.97 8.49
N VAL A 151 4.81 12.90 8.90
CA VAL A 151 5.48 11.98 7.97
C VAL A 151 4.49 10.92 7.50
N PRO A 152 4.11 10.88 6.21
CA PRO A 152 3.29 9.81 5.68
C PRO A 152 3.98 8.45 5.82
N LYS A 153 3.21 7.39 6.02
CA LYS A 153 3.75 6.02 6.05
C LYS A 153 4.19 5.59 4.64
N ILE A 154 5.44 5.19 4.45
CA ILE A 154 5.95 4.81 3.12
C ILE A 154 5.94 3.29 2.98
N TYR A 155 5.18 2.80 1.99
CA TYR A 155 5.08 1.38 1.66
C TYR A 155 5.92 1.06 0.44
N ALA A 156 6.67 -0.04 0.50
CA ALA A 156 7.38 -0.55 -0.66
C ALA A 156 6.40 -1.19 -1.66
N LEU A 157 6.53 -0.85 -2.94
CA LEU A 157 5.73 -1.41 -4.02
C LEU A 157 6.62 -2.02 -5.11
N GLY A 158 6.20 -3.17 -5.65
CA GLY A 158 6.81 -3.79 -6.83
C GLY A 158 7.83 -4.87 -6.53
N GLY A 159 7.60 -6.06 -7.10
CA GLY A 159 8.50 -7.21 -7.00
C GLY A 159 8.70 -7.79 -5.60
N ILE A 160 7.78 -7.51 -4.68
CA ILE A 160 7.88 -7.93 -3.28
C ILE A 160 7.73 -9.44 -3.18
N ARG A 161 8.66 -10.08 -2.45
CA ARG A 161 8.64 -11.50 -2.07
C ARG A 161 8.90 -11.61 -0.58
N ARG A 162 8.37 -12.63 0.10
CA ARG A 162 8.50 -12.84 1.56
C ARG A 162 9.95 -12.68 2.06
N LYS A 163 10.90 -13.33 1.42
CA LYS A 163 12.33 -13.26 1.76
C LYS A 163 12.97 -11.85 1.68
N LYS A 164 12.22 -10.87 1.18
CA LYS A 164 12.67 -9.48 1.05
C LYS A 164 12.10 -8.56 2.15
N LEU A 165 11.11 -9.03 2.93
CA LEU A 165 10.41 -8.20 3.91
C LEU A 165 11.38 -7.63 4.96
N LYS A 166 12.22 -8.48 5.56
CA LYS A 166 13.21 -8.01 6.56
C LYS A 166 14.08 -6.89 5.99
N LYS A 167 14.62 -7.06 4.78
CA LYS A 167 15.46 -6.03 4.15
C LYS A 167 14.70 -4.72 3.92
N LEU A 168 13.42 -4.76 3.58
CA LEU A 168 12.60 -3.56 3.40
C LEU A 168 12.32 -2.86 4.74
N ALA A 169 12.10 -3.62 5.82
CA ALA A 169 11.99 -3.09 7.17
C ALA A 169 13.31 -2.42 7.60
N ASP A 170 14.44 -3.08 7.42
CA ASP A 170 15.78 -2.57 7.76
C ASP A 170 16.12 -1.26 6.97
N ILE A 171 15.52 -1.06 5.80
CA ILE A 171 15.64 0.17 5.01
C ILE A 171 14.79 1.32 5.60
N GLY A 172 13.71 1.01 6.32
CA GLY A 172 12.82 2.01 6.92
C GLY A 172 11.43 2.10 6.27
N PHE A 173 11.05 1.15 5.40
CA PHE A 173 9.68 1.11 4.92
C PHE A 173 8.73 0.72 6.05
N TYR A 174 7.58 1.43 6.12
CA TYR A 174 6.54 1.12 7.09
C TYR A 174 5.86 -0.22 6.81
N GLY A 175 5.69 -0.57 5.54
CA GLY A 175 5.01 -1.78 5.10
C GLY A 175 5.23 -2.07 3.62
N VAL A 176 4.41 -2.97 3.09
CA VAL A 176 4.48 -3.37 1.68
C VAL A 176 3.11 -3.38 1.02
N ALA A 177 3.08 -2.99 -0.28
CA ALA A 177 1.91 -3.12 -1.14
C ALA A 177 2.13 -4.29 -2.11
N LEU A 178 1.28 -5.30 -2.01
CA LEU A 178 1.36 -6.56 -2.74
C LEU A 178 0.40 -6.58 -3.93
N LEU A 179 0.79 -7.24 -5.01
CA LEU A 179 -0.06 -7.54 -6.16
C LEU A 179 0.32 -8.91 -6.75
N GLY A 180 1.35 -8.97 -7.58
CA GLY A 180 1.73 -10.15 -8.32
C GLY A 180 2.21 -11.32 -7.46
N SER A 181 2.76 -11.07 -6.29
CA SER A 181 3.18 -12.12 -5.33
C SER A 181 2.00 -12.87 -4.71
N VAL A 182 0.84 -12.25 -4.63
CA VAL A 182 -0.39 -12.88 -4.14
C VAL A 182 -1.23 -13.39 -5.32
N TRP A 183 -1.70 -12.49 -6.18
CA TRP A 183 -2.61 -12.83 -7.28
C TRP A 183 -2.03 -13.71 -8.38
N GLY A 184 -0.70 -13.73 -8.55
CA GLY A 184 0.01 -14.59 -9.48
C GLY A 184 0.44 -15.93 -8.89
N SER A 185 0.12 -16.22 -7.63
CA SER A 185 0.39 -17.49 -6.99
C SER A 185 -0.65 -18.55 -7.42
N ARG A 186 -0.28 -19.84 -7.31
CA ARG A 186 -1.22 -20.96 -7.54
C ARG A 186 -2.33 -20.98 -6.48
N ASP A 187 -2.01 -20.56 -5.26
CA ASP A 187 -2.95 -20.40 -4.16
C ASP A 187 -2.78 -18.98 -3.58
N PRO A 188 -3.61 -18.01 -4.03
CA PRO A 188 -3.55 -16.64 -3.55
C PRO A 188 -3.82 -16.49 -2.06
N LEU A 189 -4.75 -17.27 -1.49
CA LEU A 189 -5.09 -17.22 -0.07
C LEU A 189 -3.90 -17.69 0.78
N HIS A 190 -3.33 -18.84 0.43
CA HIS A 190 -2.14 -19.33 1.13
C HIS A 190 -0.99 -18.32 1.03
N SER A 191 -0.77 -17.74 -0.16
CA SER A 191 0.28 -16.74 -0.35
C SER A 191 0.08 -15.51 0.54
N LEU A 192 -1.16 -14.98 0.62
CA LEU A 192 -1.46 -13.85 1.50
C LEU A 192 -1.25 -14.21 2.97
N ASN A 193 -1.75 -15.36 3.43
CA ASN A 193 -1.59 -15.83 4.81
C ASN A 193 -0.12 -15.88 5.24
N GLU A 194 0.75 -16.30 4.33
CA GLU A 194 2.19 -16.33 4.60
C GLU A 194 2.82 -14.92 4.72
N PHE A 195 2.26 -13.91 4.05
CA PHE A 195 2.66 -12.52 4.28
C PHE A 195 2.11 -11.99 5.60
N LEU A 196 0.83 -12.26 5.92
CA LEU A 196 0.19 -11.80 7.15
C LEU A 196 0.86 -12.37 8.42
N LYS A 197 1.34 -13.63 8.37
CA LYS A 197 2.11 -14.22 9.48
C LYS A 197 3.42 -13.46 9.76
N MET A 198 4.07 -12.96 8.73
CA MET A 198 5.32 -12.19 8.86
C MET A 198 5.08 -10.73 9.27
N ASP A 199 3.85 -10.24 9.18
CA ASP A 199 3.46 -8.87 9.52
C ASP A 199 3.76 -8.55 10.99
N ILE A 200 3.51 -9.50 11.88
CA ILE A 200 3.75 -9.35 13.32
C ILE A 200 5.25 -9.13 13.60
N GLU A 201 6.14 -9.86 12.94
CA GLU A 201 7.60 -9.70 13.07
C GLU A 201 8.07 -8.35 12.50
N PHE A 202 7.48 -7.93 11.39
CA PHE A 202 7.77 -6.66 10.73
C PHE A 202 7.41 -5.47 11.64
N LEU A 203 6.24 -5.49 12.26
CA LEU A 203 5.77 -4.46 13.19
C LEU A 203 6.58 -4.41 14.48
N LEU A 204 6.96 -5.56 15.04
CA LEU A 204 7.74 -5.63 16.27
C LEU A 204 9.15 -5.05 16.06
N ASN A 205 9.82 -5.39 14.99
CA ASN A 205 11.16 -4.88 14.69
C ASN A 205 11.16 -3.37 14.40
N ASN A 206 10.17 -2.85 13.68
CA ASN A 206 10.07 -1.42 13.42
C ASN A 206 9.75 -0.60 14.69
N ARG A 207 8.90 -1.10 15.59
CA ARG A 207 8.61 -0.41 16.86
C ARG A 207 9.84 -0.30 17.76
N LEU A 208 10.69 -1.31 17.81
CA LEU A 208 11.92 -1.29 18.60
C LEU A 208 12.94 -0.26 18.06
N GLN A 209 13.13 -0.17 16.75
CA GLN A 209 14.04 0.81 16.14
C GLN A 209 13.59 2.26 16.33
N PHE A 210 12.28 2.55 16.29
CA PHE A 210 11.76 3.90 16.56
C PHE A 210 11.92 4.30 18.03
N GLN A 211 11.83 3.36 18.98
CA GLN A 211 12.05 3.62 20.41
C GLN A 211 13.54 3.86 20.74
N GLU A 212 14.45 3.11 20.13
CA GLU A 212 15.90 3.29 20.31
C GLU A 212 16.38 4.64 19.78
N ASN A 213 15.90 5.06 18.61
CA ASN A 213 16.25 6.36 18.01
C ASN A 213 15.67 7.56 18.80
N ALA A 214 14.53 7.39 19.47
CA ALA A 214 13.94 8.43 20.33
C ALA A 214 14.70 8.58 21.66
N THR A 215 15.34 7.52 22.16
CA THR A 215 16.10 7.53 23.43
C THR A 215 17.52 8.08 23.27
N ILE A 216 18.07 8.10 22.05
CA ILE A 216 19.43 8.62 21.78
C ILE A 216 19.43 10.17 21.59
N GLN A 217 18.25 10.79 21.46
CA GLN A 217 18.10 12.26 21.29
C GLN A 217 17.68 13.00 22.58
N THR A 218 17.63 12.33 23.73
CA THR A 218 17.49 12.92 25.06
C THR A 218 18.76 12.80 25.86
#